data_971c7632e358f722c3561259e4de4eb3
#
_entry.id   971c7632e358f722c3561259e4de4eb3
#
_cell.length_a   1.000
_cell.length_b   1.000
_cell.length_c   1.000
_cell.angle_alpha   90.00
_cell.angle_beta   90.00
_cell.angle_gamma   90.00
#
_symmetry.space_group_name_H-M   'P 1'
#
loop_
_entity.id
_entity.type
_entity.pdbx_description
1 polymer ?
#
loop_
_entity_poly.entity_id
_entity_poly.type
_entity_poly.pdbx_seq_one_letter_code
_entity_poly.pdbx_strand_id
1 'polypeptide(L)'
;LHAMSRRQRQMCIRDRLVPLTIMGAAGETKGQELNPFNITMGLLGGLALFLYGMELMSDGLKKAAGEKMKLILAALSKNRFLGVLTGTVTTAIIQSSSVTTVLLVGFVSAGLMSLSQSVSIIFGANIGTTITAQIIAFKVTKYALLMIAVGFGMLFFSKKEAIRQYGGILLGLGLVFYGMSVMSGTMKPLRTNEDFINLMANMSNPLLGILTAALFTALVQSSSATTGVVIVLAMQGIITLEAGIALSLGANIGTCITAGVASIGKPREAVRVAMVHVFFNTAGVILILPFISPFADLARSFSPVADPSMPVQDALAAVVPRQIANAHTFFNVTMAIIFLPFTSQLAHFLNRILPDKPKPKEPESLKVRYLDESLYQTPELALEAVGHECMRIGNRVVEMLSAILDFLSQGKKKEHELLKTKRREIEQLESMTLEYLRNLNSGDLSPEQSQKLMNLLSVVNHLE
;
A
#
# COMPACT_ATOMS: atom_id res chain seq x y z
N LEU A 1 14.11 51.36 54.81
CA LEU A 1 13.07 50.51 54.17
C LEU A 1 11.64 50.92 54.60
N HIS A 2 11.40 52.25 54.72
CA HIS A 2 10.04 52.78 54.86
C HIS A 2 9.93 53.98 53.94
N ALA A 3 9.29 53.78 52.79
CA ALA A 3 8.60 54.75 51.96
C ALA A 3 8.55 54.26 50.49
N MET A 4 7.93 53.15 50.23
CA MET A 4 7.46 52.85 48.88
C MET A 4 5.94 52.90 48.84
N SER A 5 5.38 53.76 48.01
CA SER A 5 3.96 53.93 47.87
C SER A 5 3.27 52.65 47.44
N ARG A 6 1.98 52.42 47.77
CA ARG A 6 1.18 51.26 47.33
C ARG A 6 1.21 51.02 45.83
N ARG A 7 1.39 52.06 45.02
CA ARG A 7 1.55 51.94 43.54
C ARG A 7 2.86 51.26 43.13
N GLN A 8 3.95 51.53 43.85
CA GLN A 8 5.25 50.88 43.53
C GLN A 8 5.28 49.41 43.97
N ARG A 9 4.56 49.00 45.01
CA ARG A 9 4.44 47.60 45.38
C ARG A 9 3.60 46.80 44.37
N GLN A 10 2.58 47.40 43.74
CA GLN A 10 1.80 46.75 42.69
C GLN A 10 2.59 46.60 41.39
N MET A 11 3.53 47.52 41.11
CA MET A 11 4.38 47.45 39.93
C MET A 11 5.46 46.35 40.05
N CYS A 12 6.04 46.16 41.23
CA CYS A 12 7.04 45.10 41.47
C CYS A 12 6.48 43.68 41.55
N ILE A 13 5.18 43.49 41.79
CA ILE A 13 4.53 42.19 41.80
C ILE A 13 4.06 41.80 40.38
N ARG A 14 3.82 42.80 39.52
CA ARG A 14 3.37 42.59 38.15
C ARG A 14 4.49 42.16 37.21
N ASP A 15 5.75 42.44 37.55
CA ASP A 15 6.94 42.07 36.76
C ASP A 15 7.53 40.68 37.09
N ARG A 16 6.97 39.94 38.06
CA ARG A 16 7.41 38.60 38.45
C ARG A 16 6.44 37.47 38.05
N LEU A 17 5.31 37.81 37.47
CA LEU A 17 4.48 36.84 36.77
C LEU A 17 4.82 36.93 35.26
N VAL A 18 5.96 36.39 34.88
CA VAL A 18 6.19 36.01 33.49
C VAL A 18 5.09 35.00 33.18
N PRO A 19 4.10 35.29 32.30
CA PRO A 19 3.23 34.27 31.81
C PRO A 19 4.15 33.26 31.14
N LEU A 20 3.99 31.98 31.45
CA LEU A 20 4.38 30.89 30.55
C LEU A 20 3.50 31.02 29.29
N THR A 21 3.78 32.06 28.52
CA THR A 21 3.35 32.11 27.14
C THR A 21 4.19 31.05 26.47
N ILE A 22 3.56 29.90 26.21
CA ILE A 22 3.97 28.99 25.16
C ILE A 22 4.45 29.87 24.03
N MET A 23 5.74 29.87 23.76
CA MET A 23 6.33 30.49 22.57
C MET A 23 5.76 29.80 21.33
N GLY A 24 4.51 30.14 20.98
CA GLY A 24 4.05 30.10 19.62
C GLY A 24 4.87 31.16 18.89
N ALA A 25 5.81 30.74 18.09
CA ALA A 25 6.67 31.59 17.29
C ALA A 25 5.82 32.41 16.30
N ALA A 26 5.41 33.60 16.75
CA ALA A 26 5.15 34.75 15.90
C ALA A 26 6.40 35.63 15.95
N GLY A 27 7.50 35.13 15.40
CA GLY A 27 8.71 35.91 15.12
C GLY A 27 8.59 36.46 13.72
N GLU A 28 8.69 37.76 13.60
CA GLU A 28 8.82 38.52 12.35
C GLU A 28 9.78 37.83 11.40
N THR A 29 9.38 37.64 10.17
CA THR A 29 10.13 37.10 9.06
C THR A 29 11.24 38.05 8.59
N LYS A 30 12.28 38.21 9.40
CA LYS A 30 13.62 38.47 8.88
C LYS A 30 14.09 37.19 8.22
N GLY A 31 14.51 37.26 6.97
CA GLY A 31 14.86 36.13 6.11
C GLY A 31 15.54 35.02 6.90
N GLN A 32 14.81 33.94 7.09
CA GLN A 32 15.32 32.78 7.83
C GLN A 32 16.42 32.18 6.94
N GLU A 33 17.68 32.31 7.36
CA GLU A 33 18.80 31.69 6.64
C GLU A 33 18.47 30.22 6.38
N LEU A 34 18.56 29.83 5.11
CA LEU A 34 18.39 28.45 4.70
C LEU A 34 19.46 27.61 5.36
N ASN A 35 19.10 26.90 6.41
CA ASN A 35 19.98 25.90 7.01
C ASN A 35 19.65 24.53 6.37
N PRO A 36 20.47 24.05 5.40
CA PRO A 36 20.20 22.81 4.68
C PRO A 36 20.10 21.61 5.63
N PHE A 37 20.85 21.60 6.72
CA PHE A 37 20.80 20.54 7.72
C PHE A 37 19.43 20.47 8.40
N ASN A 38 18.89 21.60 8.87
CA ASN A 38 17.56 21.64 9.50
C ASN A 38 16.45 21.24 8.53
N ILE A 39 16.55 21.68 7.27
CA ILE A 39 15.59 21.31 6.23
C ILE A 39 15.64 19.80 5.97
N THR A 40 16.84 19.25 5.78
CA THR A 40 17.02 17.81 5.53
C THR A 40 16.54 16.98 6.72
N MET A 41 16.92 17.34 7.93
CA MET A 41 16.51 16.66 9.17
C MET A 41 14.98 16.69 9.35
N GLY A 42 14.35 17.85 9.14
CA GLY A 42 12.91 17.97 9.29
C GLY A 42 12.12 17.25 8.19
N LEU A 43 12.63 17.25 6.94
CA LEU A 43 12.03 16.49 5.85
C LEU A 43 12.15 14.98 6.08
N LEU A 44 13.35 14.49 6.40
CA LEU A 44 13.57 13.06 6.63
C LEU A 44 12.86 12.57 7.89
N GLY A 45 12.91 13.34 8.98
CA GLY A 45 12.21 13.02 10.23
C GLY A 45 10.68 13.06 10.07
N GLY A 46 10.17 14.10 9.39
CA GLY A 46 8.74 14.19 9.07
C GLY A 46 8.27 13.07 8.14
N LEU A 47 9.07 12.70 7.13
CA LEU A 47 8.80 11.58 6.25
C LEU A 47 8.81 10.24 7.01
N ALA A 48 9.76 10.04 7.91
CA ALA A 48 9.82 8.84 8.75
C ALA A 48 8.57 8.70 9.64
N LEU A 49 8.14 9.79 10.29
CA LEU A 49 6.89 9.80 11.06
C LEU A 49 5.66 9.52 10.19
N PHE A 50 5.62 10.10 8.99
CA PHE A 50 4.55 9.87 8.02
C PHE A 50 4.49 8.40 7.60
N LEU A 51 5.62 7.80 7.20
CA LEU A 51 5.69 6.41 6.77
C LEU A 51 5.33 5.44 7.90
N TYR A 52 5.88 5.65 9.08
CA TYR A 52 5.56 4.84 10.25
C TYR A 52 4.07 4.97 10.66
N GLY A 53 3.53 6.18 10.58
CA GLY A 53 2.09 6.41 10.79
C GLY A 53 1.22 5.68 9.78
N MET A 54 1.61 5.66 8.50
CA MET A 54 0.93 4.92 7.44
C MET A 54 0.97 3.41 7.69
N GLU A 55 2.12 2.88 8.11
CA GLU A 55 2.28 1.46 8.44
C GLU A 55 1.39 1.06 9.62
N LEU A 56 1.45 1.81 10.71
CA LEU A 56 0.65 1.57 11.91
C LEU A 56 -0.86 1.65 11.63
N MET A 57 -1.30 2.63 10.83
CA MET A 57 -2.69 2.76 10.39
C MET A 57 -3.11 1.55 9.52
N SER A 58 -2.26 1.16 8.56
CA SER A 58 -2.49 0.02 7.68
C SER A 58 -2.63 -1.29 8.47
N ASP A 59 -1.75 -1.54 9.43
CA ASP A 59 -1.78 -2.73 10.26
C ASP A 59 -3.02 -2.77 11.17
N GLY A 60 -3.41 -1.63 11.72
CA GLY A 60 -4.66 -1.51 12.46
C GLY A 60 -5.88 -1.83 11.58
N LEU A 61 -5.91 -1.32 10.35
CA LEU A 61 -6.98 -1.60 9.39
C LEU A 61 -7.02 -3.08 8.97
N LYS A 62 -5.87 -3.69 8.67
CA LYS A 62 -5.76 -5.12 8.34
C LYS A 62 -6.29 -5.99 9.48
N LYS A 63 -5.86 -5.73 10.72
CA LYS A 63 -6.29 -6.46 11.92
C LYS A 63 -7.79 -6.26 12.18
N ALA A 64 -8.32 -5.05 12.03
CA ALA A 64 -9.73 -4.76 12.18
C ALA A 64 -10.60 -5.40 11.09
N ALA A 65 -10.08 -5.55 9.87
CA ALA A 65 -10.77 -6.23 8.77
C ALA A 65 -10.87 -7.75 8.99
N GLY A 66 -9.87 -8.37 9.61
CA GLY A 66 -9.85 -9.77 10.01
C GLY A 66 -10.41 -10.75 8.95
N GLU A 67 -11.34 -11.62 9.39
CA GLU A 67 -11.99 -12.61 8.52
C GLU A 67 -12.82 -12.03 7.35
N LYS A 68 -13.27 -10.77 7.45
CA LYS A 68 -13.99 -10.11 6.36
C LYS A 68 -13.11 -9.97 5.10
N MET A 69 -11.80 -9.92 5.29
CA MET A 69 -10.85 -9.94 4.18
C MET A 69 -10.97 -11.22 3.34
N LYS A 70 -11.20 -12.38 3.97
CA LYS A 70 -11.47 -13.64 3.25
C LYS A 70 -12.72 -13.58 2.39
N LEU A 71 -13.81 -13.05 2.95
CA LEU A 71 -15.08 -12.93 2.22
C LEU A 71 -14.94 -11.98 1.02
N ILE A 72 -14.20 -10.89 1.19
CA ILE A 72 -13.89 -9.94 0.13
C ILE A 72 -13.06 -10.64 -0.96
N LEU A 73 -12.05 -11.39 -0.59
CA LEU A 73 -11.18 -12.11 -1.52
C LEU A 73 -11.89 -13.34 -2.14
N ALA A 74 -12.71 -14.05 -1.41
CA ALA A 74 -13.50 -15.20 -1.93
C ALA A 74 -14.60 -14.76 -2.90
N ALA A 75 -15.12 -13.52 -2.77
CA ALA A 75 -16.04 -12.93 -3.76
C ALA A 75 -15.37 -12.61 -5.11
N LEU A 76 -14.10 -12.92 -5.23
CA LEU A 76 -13.11 -12.52 -6.23
C LEU A 76 -13.43 -12.81 -7.68
N SER A 77 -14.37 -13.66 -8.05
CA SER A 77 -14.10 -14.30 -9.35
C SER A 77 -15.20 -14.31 -10.37
N LYS A 78 -16.40 -13.83 -10.07
CA LYS A 78 -17.52 -14.06 -11.00
C LYS A 78 -17.79 -12.92 -11.98
N ASN A 79 -17.36 -11.67 -11.69
CA ASN A 79 -17.69 -10.51 -12.51
C ASN A 79 -16.57 -9.47 -12.45
N ARG A 80 -16.25 -8.82 -13.61
CA ARG A 80 -15.22 -7.78 -13.73
C ARG A 80 -15.47 -6.59 -12.78
N PHE A 81 -16.73 -6.16 -12.63
CA PHE A 81 -17.12 -5.09 -11.72
C PHE A 81 -16.85 -5.46 -10.26
N LEU A 82 -17.17 -6.71 -9.89
CA LEU A 82 -16.88 -7.21 -8.56
C LEU A 82 -15.36 -7.30 -8.30
N GLY A 83 -14.60 -7.66 -9.32
CA GLY A 83 -13.13 -7.63 -9.27
C GLY A 83 -12.59 -6.24 -8.98
N VAL A 84 -13.07 -5.20 -9.68
CA VAL A 84 -12.70 -3.80 -9.40
C VAL A 84 -13.09 -3.40 -7.99
N LEU A 85 -14.32 -3.70 -7.55
CA LEU A 85 -14.77 -3.38 -6.19
C LEU A 85 -13.89 -4.07 -5.14
N THR A 86 -13.59 -5.34 -5.34
CA THR A 86 -12.72 -6.12 -4.46
C THR A 86 -11.32 -5.51 -4.39
N GLY A 87 -10.69 -5.23 -5.53
CA GLY A 87 -9.39 -4.58 -5.57
C GLY A 87 -9.39 -3.22 -4.86
N THR A 88 -10.45 -2.43 -5.06
CA THR A 88 -10.63 -1.13 -4.40
C THR A 88 -10.72 -1.28 -2.90
N VAL A 89 -11.60 -2.14 -2.41
CA VAL A 89 -11.81 -2.33 -0.96
C VAL A 89 -10.58 -2.96 -0.31
N THR A 90 -9.99 -3.99 -0.93
CA THR A 90 -8.78 -4.63 -0.42
C THR A 90 -7.63 -3.63 -0.29
N THR A 91 -7.37 -2.84 -1.34
CA THR A 91 -6.28 -1.85 -1.31
C THR A 91 -6.60 -0.70 -0.36
N ALA A 92 -7.86 -0.28 -0.24
CA ALA A 92 -8.27 0.72 0.75
C ALA A 92 -8.01 0.27 2.20
N ILE A 93 -8.14 -1.02 2.48
CA ILE A 93 -7.85 -1.61 3.80
C ILE A 93 -6.34 -1.80 3.97
N ILE A 94 -5.67 -2.42 2.99
CA ILE A 94 -4.22 -2.69 3.03
C ILE A 94 -3.41 -1.39 2.91
N GLN A 95 -3.97 -0.33 2.33
CA GLN A 95 -3.32 0.96 2.05
C GLN A 95 -2.09 0.85 1.11
N SER A 96 -2.00 -0.25 0.33
CA SER A 96 -0.90 -0.48 -0.61
C SER A 96 -1.36 -1.30 -1.81
N SER A 97 -1.37 -0.68 -2.99
CA SER A 97 -1.63 -1.39 -4.26
C SER A 97 -0.48 -2.33 -4.64
N SER A 98 0.75 -2.01 -4.22
CA SER A 98 1.90 -2.90 -4.44
C SER A 98 1.72 -4.22 -3.72
N VAL A 99 1.35 -4.21 -2.44
CA VAL A 99 1.05 -5.43 -1.66
C VAL A 99 -0.10 -6.19 -2.30
N THR A 100 -1.19 -5.51 -2.67
CA THR A 100 -2.32 -6.15 -3.36
C THR A 100 -1.88 -6.82 -4.66
N THR A 101 -1.04 -6.16 -5.47
CA THR A 101 -0.54 -6.73 -6.74
C THR A 101 0.39 -7.92 -6.49
N VAL A 102 1.27 -7.85 -5.48
CA VAL A 102 2.14 -8.97 -5.09
C VAL A 102 1.32 -10.19 -4.66
N LEU A 103 0.24 -9.98 -3.90
CA LEU A 103 -0.70 -11.06 -3.54
C LEU A 103 -1.34 -11.69 -4.77
N LEU A 104 -1.75 -10.87 -5.75
CA LEU A 104 -2.30 -11.38 -7.01
C LEU A 104 -1.26 -12.17 -7.82
N VAL A 105 0.00 -11.73 -7.84
CA VAL A 105 1.12 -12.50 -8.41
C VAL A 105 1.22 -13.86 -7.74
N GLY A 106 1.12 -13.92 -6.41
CA GLY A 106 1.11 -15.16 -5.64
C GLY A 106 -0.09 -16.07 -5.99
N PHE A 107 -1.31 -15.52 -5.98
CA PHE A 107 -2.53 -16.30 -6.29
C PHE A 107 -2.53 -16.87 -7.71
N VAL A 108 -2.12 -16.07 -8.68
CA VAL A 108 -2.03 -16.54 -10.06
C VAL A 108 -0.92 -17.58 -10.20
N SER A 109 0.21 -17.40 -9.52
CA SER A 109 1.32 -18.35 -9.45
C SER A 109 0.88 -19.71 -8.87
N ALA A 110 0.07 -19.67 -7.81
CA ALA A 110 -0.50 -20.86 -7.16
C ALA A 110 -1.69 -21.48 -7.92
N GLY A 111 -2.15 -20.86 -9.02
CA GLY A 111 -3.32 -21.33 -9.77
C GLY A 111 -4.66 -21.13 -9.06
N LEU A 112 -4.69 -20.33 -8.00
CA LEU A 112 -5.91 -19.98 -7.24
C LEU A 112 -6.78 -18.97 -8.00
N MET A 113 -6.19 -18.25 -8.97
CA MET A 113 -6.84 -17.21 -9.75
C MET A 113 -6.32 -17.19 -11.18
N SER A 114 -7.18 -16.89 -12.14
CA SER A 114 -6.75 -16.67 -13.52
C SER A 114 -6.20 -15.26 -13.74
N LEU A 115 -5.34 -15.10 -14.77
CA LEU A 115 -4.86 -13.79 -15.20
C LEU A 115 -6.02 -12.82 -15.49
N SER A 116 -7.07 -13.26 -16.18
CA SER A 116 -8.23 -12.43 -16.54
C SER A 116 -8.96 -11.87 -15.31
N GLN A 117 -9.03 -12.65 -14.23
CA GLN A 117 -9.61 -12.21 -12.95
C GLN A 117 -8.73 -11.16 -12.26
N SER A 118 -7.41 -11.39 -12.24
CA SER A 118 -6.46 -10.46 -11.61
C SER A 118 -6.43 -9.09 -12.27
N VAL A 119 -6.67 -8.99 -13.58
CA VAL A 119 -6.70 -7.72 -14.33
C VAL A 119 -7.68 -6.72 -13.71
N SER A 120 -8.92 -7.13 -13.47
CA SER A 120 -9.95 -6.24 -12.91
C SER A 120 -9.64 -5.83 -11.46
N ILE A 121 -9.02 -6.72 -10.68
CA ILE A 121 -8.64 -6.44 -9.31
C ILE A 121 -7.49 -5.42 -9.27
N ILE A 122 -6.53 -5.51 -10.20
CA ILE A 122 -5.45 -4.51 -10.33
C ILE A 122 -6.02 -3.12 -10.63
N PHE A 123 -7.02 -3.02 -11.51
CA PHE A 123 -7.68 -1.73 -11.78
C PHE A 123 -8.32 -1.18 -10.51
N GLY A 124 -9.01 -2.02 -9.75
CA GLY A 124 -9.56 -1.65 -8.44
C GLY A 124 -8.49 -1.27 -7.43
N ALA A 125 -7.37 -1.97 -7.40
CA ALA A 125 -6.27 -1.66 -6.49
C ALA A 125 -5.72 -0.25 -6.70
N ASN A 126 -5.60 0.21 -7.94
CA ASN A 126 -5.21 1.58 -8.24
C ASN A 126 -6.25 2.61 -7.74
N ILE A 127 -7.56 2.32 -7.87
CA ILE A 127 -8.61 3.16 -7.29
C ILE A 127 -8.47 3.19 -5.77
N GLY A 128 -8.28 2.02 -5.12
CA GLY A 128 -8.14 1.91 -3.66
C GLY A 128 -7.00 2.74 -3.08
N THR A 129 -5.89 2.87 -3.81
CA THR A 129 -4.75 3.72 -3.41
C THR A 129 -5.14 5.20 -3.30
N THR A 130 -6.13 5.66 -4.07
CA THR A 130 -6.54 7.07 -4.03
C THR A 130 -7.20 7.47 -2.72
N ILE A 131 -7.74 6.52 -1.95
CA ILE A 131 -8.30 6.75 -0.61
C ILE A 131 -7.22 7.31 0.32
N THR A 132 -5.98 6.81 0.22
CA THR A 132 -4.83 7.37 0.96
C THR A 132 -4.63 8.84 0.61
N ALA A 133 -4.61 9.21 -0.67
CA ALA A 133 -4.46 10.59 -1.10
C ALA A 133 -5.62 11.48 -0.59
N GLN A 134 -6.84 10.95 -0.59
CA GLN A 134 -8.01 11.66 -0.05
C GLN A 134 -7.88 11.92 1.45
N ILE A 135 -7.44 10.91 2.23
CA ILE A 135 -7.22 11.05 3.69
C ILE A 135 -6.14 12.11 3.95
N ILE A 136 -5.01 12.03 3.25
CA ILE A 136 -3.86 12.94 3.42
C ILE A 136 -4.25 14.40 3.06
N ALA A 137 -5.09 14.59 2.05
CA ALA A 137 -5.52 15.92 1.60
C ALA A 137 -6.53 16.60 2.55
N PHE A 138 -7.02 15.93 3.60
CA PHE A 138 -7.84 16.59 4.61
C PHE A 138 -6.99 17.50 5.51
N LYS A 139 -7.47 18.73 5.75
CA LYS A 139 -6.79 19.72 6.59
C LYS A 139 -7.02 19.49 8.08
N VAL A 140 -6.70 18.31 8.58
CA VAL A 140 -6.88 17.93 10.01
C VAL A 140 -5.59 17.92 10.81
N THR A 141 -4.51 18.44 10.27
CA THR A 141 -3.18 18.50 10.92
C THR A 141 -3.20 19.15 12.30
N LYS A 142 -4.10 20.11 12.53
CA LYS A 142 -4.30 20.76 13.84
C LYS A 142 -4.74 19.78 14.96
N TYR A 143 -5.35 18.67 14.60
CA TYR A 143 -5.79 17.64 15.54
C TYR A 143 -4.80 16.46 15.67
N ALA A 144 -3.67 16.50 14.98
CA ALA A 144 -2.72 15.40 14.91
C ALA A 144 -2.26 14.94 16.31
N LEU A 145 -1.86 15.87 17.19
CA LEU A 145 -1.42 15.55 18.56
C LEU A 145 -2.55 14.94 19.40
N LEU A 146 -3.79 15.41 19.24
CA LEU A 146 -4.94 14.82 19.92
C LEU A 146 -5.19 13.39 19.46
N MET A 147 -5.12 13.14 18.15
CA MET A 147 -5.24 11.80 17.57
C MET A 147 -4.15 10.86 18.09
N ILE A 148 -2.90 11.35 18.20
CA ILE A 148 -1.79 10.60 18.78
C ILE A 148 -2.08 10.26 20.24
N ALA A 149 -2.49 11.24 21.06
CA ALA A 149 -2.73 11.04 22.48
C ALA A 149 -3.88 10.06 22.74
N VAL A 150 -5.01 10.21 22.05
CA VAL A 150 -6.16 9.33 22.19
C VAL A 150 -5.85 7.95 21.63
N GLY A 151 -5.25 7.86 20.45
CA GLY A 151 -4.88 6.58 19.82
C GLY A 151 -3.89 5.80 20.68
N PHE A 152 -2.86 6.47 21.23
CA PHE A 152 -1.92 5.86 22.17
C PHE A 152 -2.64 5.40 23.46
N GLY A 153 -3.52 6.20 24.02
CA GLY A 153 -4.31 5.84 25.19
C GLY A 153 -5.16 4.59 24.97
N MET A 154 -5.84 4.50 23.81
CA MET A 154 -6.62 3.31 23.44
C MET A 154 -5.72 2.07 23.31
N LEU A 155 -4.54 2.22 22.73
CA LEU A 155 -3.60 1.13 22.47
C LEU A 155 -2.96 0.63 23.77
N PHE A 156 -2.62 1.55 24.69
CA PHE A 156 -1.88 1.25 25.92
C PHE A 156 -2.81 0.76 27.06
N PHE A 157 -3.95 1.42 27.29
CA PHE A 157 -4.81 1.14 28.43
C PHE A 157 -5.90 0.10 28.15
N SER A 158 -6.26 -0.17 26.91
CA SER A 158 -7.32 -1.12 26.61
C SER A 158 -6.83 -2.55 26.63
N LYS A 159 -7.64 -3.43 27.24
CA LYS A 159 -7.46 -4.89 27.18
C LYS A 159 -8.25 -5.53 26.02
N LYS A 160 -9.18 -4.79 25.41
CA LYS A 160 -10.01 -5.29 24.29
C LYS A 160 -9.24 -5.10 22.98
N GLU A 161 -9.01 -6.21 22.27
CA GLU A 161 -8.25 -6.22 21.02
C GLU A 161 -8.83 -5.24 19.97
N ALA A 162 -10.15 -5.24 19.78
CA ALA A 162 -10.80 -4.30 18.85
C ALA A 162 -10.49 -2.82 19.15
N ILE A 163 -10.49 -2.43 20.45
CA ILE A 163 -10.18 -1.05 20.84
C ILE A 163 -8.71 -0.74 20.58
N ARG A 164 -7.81 -1.70 20.80
CA ARG A 164 -6.38 -1.55 20.49
C ARG A 164 -6.15 -1.36 19.00
N GLN A 165 -6.85 -2.11 18.14
CA GLN A 165 -6.77 -1.97 16.68
C GLN A 165 -7.23 -0.57 16.23
N TYR A 166 -8.37 -0.09 16.71
CA TYR A 166 -8.82 1.29 16.43
C TYR A 166 -7.87 2.34 17.00
N GLY A 167 -7.28 2.06 18.17
CA GLY A 167 -6.22 2.90 18.76
C GLY A 167 -5.00 3.01 17.85
N GLY A 168 -4.56 1.89 17.26
CA GLY A 168 -3.48 1.86 16.28
C GLY A 168 -3.78 2.66 15.01
N ILE A 169 -5.02 2.53 14.48
CA ILE A 169 -5.48 3.33 13.33
C ILE A 169 -5.42 4.82 13.64
N LEU A 170 -5.96 5.23 14.78
CA LEU A 170 -6.02 6.64 15.17
C LEU A 170 -4.64 7.22 15.47
N LEU A 171 -3.78 6.46 16.16
CA LEU A 171 -2.39 6.83 16.42
C LEU A 171 -1.61 6.97 15.10
N GLY A 172 -1.75 5.99 14.20
CA GLY A 172 -1.12 6.02 12.88
C GLY A 172 -1.55 7.23 12.07
N LEU A 173 -2.84 7.51 12.01
CA LEU A 173 -3.39 8.69 11.33
C LEU A 173 -2.89 10.00 11.95
N GLY A 174 -2.78 10.08 13.27
CA GLY A 174 -2.19 11.20 13.97
C GLY A 174 -0.72 11.43 13.60
N LEU A 175 0.07 10.34 13.53
CA LEU A 175 1.48 10.40 13.10
C LEU A 175 1.63 10.82 11.63
N VAL A 176 0.75 10.36 10.74
CA VAL A 176 0.70 10.81 9.34
C VAL A 176 0.54 12.32 9.27
N PHE A 177 -0.46 12.89 9.93
CA PHE A 177 -0.70 14.34 9.92
C PHE A 177 0.39 15.12 10.65
N TYR A 178 0.96 14.57 11.72
CA TYR A 178 2.05 15.22 12.43
C TYR A 178 3.33 15.23 11.58
N GLY A 179 3.68 14.12 10.93
CA GLY A 179 4.80 14.05 10.00
C GLY A 179 4.67 15.04 8.84
N MET A 180 3.46 15.15 8.26
CA MET A 180 3.15 16.17 7.25
C MET A 180 3.31 17.60 7.79
N SER A 181 2.89 17.86 9.02
CA SER A 181 3.05 19.17 9.66
C SER A 181 4.52 19.53 9.86
N VAL A 182 5.34 18.56 10.27
CA VAL A 182 6.80 18.74 10.42
C VAL A 182 7.44 19.05 9.07
N MET A 183 7.18 18.23 8.04
CA MET A 183 7.68 18.48 6.68
C MET A 183 7.24 19.85 6.16
N SER A 184 5.95 20.16 6.29
CA SER A 184 5.38 21.43 5.84
C SER A 184 6.02 22.63 6.56
N GLY A 185 6.18 22.55 7.87
CA GLY A 185 6.83 23.60 8.67
C GLY A 185 8.28 23.86 8.25
N THR A 186 9.01 22.77 8.01
CA THR A 186 10.42 22.80 7.60
C THR A 186 10.61 23.38 6.21
N MET A 187 9.63 23.24 5.32
CA MET A 187 9.69 23.76 3.95
C MET A 187 9.31 25.25 3.83
N LYS A 188 8.82 25.88 4.88
CA LYS A 188 8.43 27.30 4.81
C LYS A 188 9.52 28.25 4.27
N PRO A 189 10.81 28.12 4.64
CA PRO A 189 11.86 28.98 4.09
C PRO A 189 12.05 28.81 2.58
N LEU A 190 11.69 27.66 2.01
CA LEU A 190 11.81 27.39 0.59
C LEU A 190 10.77 28.14 -0.26
N ARG A 191 9.68 28.65 0.35
CA ARG A 191 8.64 29.44 -0.34
C ARG A 191 9.17 30.74 -0.94
N THR A 192 10.26 31.28 -0.40
CA THR A 192 10.89 32.54 -0.83
C THR A 192 12.24 32.34 -1.50
N ASN A 193 12.72 31.10 -1.61
CA ASN A 193 13.99 30.81 -2.26
C ASN A 193 13.80 30.72 -3.76
N GLU A 194 14.42 31.64 -4.51
CA GLU A 194 14.28 31.74 -5.98
C GLU A 194 14.75 30.49 -6.72
N ASP A 195 15.87 29.89 -6.31
CA ASP A 195 16.39 28.68 -6.94
C ASP A 195 15.42 27.50 -6.81
N PHE A 196 14.82 27.36 -5.61
CA PHE A 196 13.84 26.31 -5.35
C PHE A 196 12.53 26.55 -6.12
N ILE A 197 12.07 27.82 -6.17
CA ILE A 197 10.88 28.20 -6.95
C ILE A 197 11.11 27.90 -8.44
N ASN A 198 12.27 28.26 -8.99
CA ASN A 198 12.64 27.98 -10.38
C ASN A 198 12.73 26.47 -10.66
N LEU A 199 13.28 25.69 -9.71
CA LEU A 199 13.32 24.24 -9.82
C LEU A 199 11.90 23.66 -9.87
N MET A 200 10.99 24.14 -9.02
CA MET A 200 9.59 23.69 -9.00
C MET A 200 8.81 24.17 -10.24
N ALA A 201 9.14 25.37 -10.75
CA ALA A 201 8.56 25.86 -12.02
C ALA A 201 8.90 24.95 -13.18
N ASN A 202 10.11 24.38 -13.23
CA ASN A 202 10.49 23.38 -14.23
C ASN A 202 9.65 22.10 -14.16
N MET A 203 9.11 21.75 -12.98
CA MET A 203 8.18 20.62 -12.82
C MET A 203 6.81 20.90 -13.49
N SER A 204 6.56 22.10 -13.97
CA SER A 204 5.42 22.42 -14.83
C SER A 204 5.49 21.72 -16.19
N ASN A 205 6.70 21.26 -16.61
CA ASN A 205 6.82 20.33 -17.72
C ASN A 205 6.31 18.95 -17.28
N PRO A 206 5.19 18.46 -17.84
CA PRO A 206 4.56 17.23 -17.35
C PRO A 206 5.47 16.01 -17.46
N LEU A 207 6.29 15.92 -18.51
CA LEU A 207 7.20 14.79 -18.72
C LEU A 207 8.28 14.75 -17.63
N LEU A 208 8.84 15.90 -17.28
CA LEU A 208 9.86 16.00 -16.21
C LEU A 208 9.26 15.66 -14.85
N GLY A 209 8.07 16.18 -14.55
CA GLY A 209 7.34 15.86 -13.31
C GLY A 209 7.04 14.36 -13.18
N ILE A 210 6.52 13.75 -14.26
CA ILE A 210 6.24 12.31 -14.32
C ILE A 210 7.51 11.49 -14.08
N LEU A 211 8.59 11.80 -14.81
CA LEU A 211 9.85 11.06 -14.73
C LEU A 211 10.47 11.16 -13.33
N THR A 212 10.51 12.37 -12.76
CA THR A 212 11.07 12.63 -11.43
C THR A 212 10.31 11.86 -10.35
N ALA A 213 8.97 11.94 -10.37
CA ALA A 213 8.14 11.23 -9.40
C ALA A 213 8.15 9.71 -9.61
N ALA A 214 8.25 9.24 -10.85
CA ALA A 214 8.38 7.81 -11.14
C ALA A 214 9.70 7.27 -10.57
N LEU A 215 10.82 7.96 -10.78
CA LEU A 215 12.12 7.58 -10.25
C LEU A 215 12.11 7.62 -8.71
N PHE A 216 11.61 8.70 -8.11
CA PHE A 216 11.49 8.81 -6.66
C PHE A 216 10.64 7.68 -6.07
N THR A 217 9.48 7.38 -6.67
CA THR A 217 8.60 6.30 -6.21
C THR A 217 9.25 4.92 -6.39
N ALA A 218 9.99 4.71 -7.47
CA ALA A 218 10.74 3.47 -7.69
C ALA A 218 11.80 3.23 -6.60
N LEU A 219 12.45 4.30 -6.13
CA LEU A 219 13.44 4.24 -5.05
C LEU A 219 12.77 4.00 -3.68
N VAL A 220 11.72 4.77 -3.37
CA VAL A 220 10.99 4.68 -2.10
C VAL A 220 10.05 3.47 -2.05
N GLN A 221 9.66 2.93 -3.21
CA GLN A 221 8.70 1.82 -3.40
C GLN A 221 7.32 2.08 -2.79
N SER A 222 6.94 3.35 -2.64
CA SER A 222 5.67 3.78 -2.05
C SER A 222 5.10 5.00 -2.77
N SER A 223 4.05 4.80 -3.58
CA SER A 223 3.33 5.91 -4.21
C SER A 223 2.57 6.77 -3.18
N SER A 224 2.12 6.17 -2.08
CA SER A 224 1.49 6.92 -0.99
C SER A 224 2.47 7.90 -0.33
N ALA A 225 3.74 7.49 -0.16
CA ALA A 225 4.80 8.38 0.34
C ALA A 225 5.07 9.52 -0.64
N THR A 226 5.23 9.20 -1.93
CA THR A 226 5.42 10.22 -2.98
C THR A 226 4.24 11.19 -3.03
N THR A 227 3.00 10.68 -3.03
CA THR A 227 1.80 11.52 -3.01
C THR A 227 1.75 12.39 -1.75
N GLY A 228 2.15 11.86 -0.59
CA GLY A 228 2.27 12.63 0.64
C GLY A 228 3.23 13.82 0.50
N VAL A 229 4.41 13.59 -0.06
CA VAL A 229 5.39 14.66 -0.35
C VAL A 229 4.82 15.69 -1.34
N VAL A 230 4.17 15.24 -2.41
CA VAL A 230 3.52 16.13 -3.39
C VAL A 230 2.44 17.00 -2.74
N ILE A 231 1.62 16.41 -1.87
CA ILE A 231 0.60 17.15 -1.12
C ILE A 231 1.24 18.16 -0.14
N VAL A 232 2.35 17.81 0.52
CA VAL A 232 3.08 18.75 1.39
C VAL A 232 3.65 19.92 0.59
N LEU A 233 4.23 19.68 -0.60
CA LEU A 233 4.66 20.74 -1.51
C LEU A 233 3.48 21.65 -1.91
N ALA A 234 2.35 21.07 -2.25
CA ALA A 234 1.12 21.80 -2.55
C ALA A 234 0.61 22.63 -1.37
N MET A 235 0.70 22.10 -0.14
CA MET A 235 0.34 22.85 1.09
C MET A 235 1.22 24.07 1.34
N GLN A 236 2.39 24.14 0.72
CA GLN A 236 3.23 25.33 0.75
C GLN A 236 2.91 26.33 -0.38
N GLY A 237 2.01 26.00 -1.30
CA GLY A 237 1.70 26.83 -2.47
C GLY A 237 2.88 26.95 -3.47
N ILE A 238 3.79 25.97 -3.44
CA ILE A 238 5.02 25.96 -4.24
C ILE A 238 4.78 25.32 -5.62
N ILE A 239 3.81 24.41 -5.72
CA ILE A 239 3.49 23.70 -6.97
C ILE A 239 2.07 24.03 -7.44
N THR A 240 1.88 24.06 -8.76
CA THR A 240 0.58 24.19 -9.38
C THR A 240 -0.18 22.86 -9.39
N LEU A 241 -1.47 22.89 -9.71
CA LEU A 241 -2.26 21.68 -9.84
C LEU A 241 -1.72 20.76 -10.94
N GLU A 242 -1.36 21.34 -12.10
CA GLU A 242 -0.82 20.59 -13.24
C GLU A 242 0.48 19.86 -12.88
N ALA A 243 1.40 20.53 -12.17
CA ALA A 243 2.62 19.92 -11.66
C ALA A 243 2.29 18.80 -10.67
N GLY A 244 1.35 19.03 -9.74
CA GLY A 244 0.90 18.03 -8.78
C GLY A 244 0.26 16.80 -9.44
N ILE A 245 -0.52 16.98 -10.51
CA ILE A 245 -1.06 15.90 -11.33
C ILE A 245 0.07 15.12 -11.98
N ALA A 246 1.02 15.79 -12.66
CA ALA A 246 2.15 15.13 -13.32
C ALA A 246 2.98 14.29 -12.34
N LEU A 247 3.28 14.84 -11.16
CA LEU A 247 3.99 14.12 -10.09
C LEU A 247 3.19 12.90 -9.60
N SER A 248 1.87 13.02 -9.44
CA SER A 248 1.00 11.91 -9.02
C SER A 248 0.92 10.81 -10.07
N LEU A 249 0.87 11.17 -11.35
CA LEU A 249 0.91 10.22 -12.47
C LEU A 249 2.26 9.49 -12.52
N GLY A 250 3.36 10.20 -12.28
CA GLY A 250 4.69 9.59 -12.14
C GLY A 250 4.77 8.60 -10.98
N ALA A 251 4.17 8.94 -9.83
CA ALA A 251 4.10 8.03 -8.69
C ALA A 251 3.38 6.72 -9.02
N ASN A 252 2.32 6.76 -9.82
CA ASN A 252 1.61 5.56 -10.28
C ASN A 252 2.52 4.66 -11.14
N ILE A 253 3.29 5.24 -12.08
CA ILE A 253 4.25 4.47 -12.89
C ILE A 253 5.36 3.87 -12.01
N GLY A 254 5.94 4.66 -11.10
CA GLY A 254 7.02 4.21 -10.22
C GLY A 254 6.65 3.03 -9.34
N THR A 255 5.38 2.94 -8.92
CA THR A 255 4.86 1.81 -8.13
C THR A 255 4.96 0.47 -8.86
N CYS A 256 4.97 0.48 -10.20
CA CYS A 256 5.01 -0.74 -11.01
C CYS A 256 6.31 -1.53 -10.80
N ILE A 257 7.39 -0.89 -10.36
CA ILE A 257 8.68 -1.56 -10.13
C ILE A 257 8.57 -2.63 -9.04
N THR A 258 7.76 -2.39 -8.00
CA THR A 258 7.55 -3.34 -6.90
C THR A 258 6.95 -4.65 -7.41
N ALA A 259 5.90 -4.56 -8.25
CA ALA A 259 5.28 -5.74 -8.87
C ALA A 259 6.25 -6.43 -9.84
N GLY A 260 7.06 -5.65 -10.58
CA GLY A 260 8.10 -6.17 -11.46
C GLY A 260 9.12 -7.01 -10.68
N VAL A 261 9.66 -6.47 -9.59
CA VAL A 261 10.62 -7.17 -8.72
C VAL A 261 10.01 -8.44 -8.13
N ALA A 262 8.77 -8.36 -7.62
CA ALA A 262 8.07 -9.51 -7.03
C ALA A 262 7.80 -10.64 -8.04
N SER A 263 7.79 -10.34 -9.34
CA SER A 263 7.56 -11.32 -10.41
C SER A 263 8.85 -12.04 -10.89
N ILE A 264 10.03 -11.60 -10.43
CA ILE A 264 11.31 -12.21 -10.81
C ILE A 264 11.36 -13.65 -10.29
N GLY A 265 11.69 -14.59 -11.19
CA GLY A 265 11.76 -16.01 -10.85
C GLY A 265 10.42 -16.74 -10.76
N LYS A 266 9.30 -16.03 -10.84
CA LYS A 266 7.95 -16.62 -10.79
C LYS A 266 7.50 -17.18 -12.16
N PRO A 267 6.44 -18.02 -12.20
CA PRO A 267 5.85 -18.51 -13.46
C PRO A 267 5.43 -17.38 -14.39
N ARG A 268 5.31 -17.66 -15.68
CA ARG A 268 4.94 -16.66 -16.70
C ARG A 268 3.61 -15.98 -16.44
N GLU A 269 2.64 -16.72 -15.88
CA GLU A 269 1.34 -16.21 -15.49
C GLU A 269 1.46 -15.08 -14.46
N ALA A 270 2.32 -15.26 -13.49
CA ALA A 270 2.61 -14.27 -12.44
C ALA A 270 3.33 -13.03 -13.00
N VAL A 271 4.28 -13.22 -13.93
CA VAL A 271 4.93 -12.11 -14.64
C VAL A 271 3.91 -11.28 -15.43
N ARG A 272 2.91 -11.94 -16.06
CA ARG A 272 1.83 -11.22 -16.78
C ARG A 272 1.00 -10.36 -15.83
N VAL A 273 0.76 -10.78 -14.59
CA VAL A 273 0.07 -9.97 -13.57
C VAL A 273 0.82 -8.66 -13.31
N ALA A 274 2.14 -8.74 -13.12
CA ALA A 274 2.97 -7.54 -12.97
C ALA A 274 2.92 -6.65 -14.23
N MET A 275 2.94 -7.25 -15.43
CA MET A 275 2.82 -6.53 -16.69
C MET A 275 1.45 -5.84 -16.87
N VAL A 276 0.36 -6.41 -16.35
CA VAL A 276 -0.95 -5.72 -16.29
C VAL A 276 -0.84 -4.41 -15.53
N HIS A 277 -0.18 -4.43 -14.38
CA HIS A 277 -0.01 -3.23 -13.54
C HIS A 277 0.83 -2.16 -14.26
N VAL A 278 1.94 -2.57 -14.88
CA VAL A 278 2.77 -1.69 -15.71
C VAL A 278 1.97 -1.10 -16.87
N PHE A 279 1.26 -1.95 -17.62
CA PHE A 279 0.47 -1.53 -18.78
C PHE A 279 -0.62 -0.54 -18.38
N PHE A 280 -1.40 -0.84 -17.35
CA PHE A 280 -2.50 0.02 -16.91
C PHE A 280 -2.01 1.43 -16.54
N ASN A 281 -0.97 1.52 -15.70
CA ASN A 281 -0.46 2.82 -15.27
C ASN A 281 0.23 3.57 -16.42
N THR A 282 1.07 2.90 -17.21
CA THR A 282 1.80 3.56 -18.31
C THR A 282 0.85 3.99 -19.43
N ALA A 283 -0.05 3.10 -19.88
CA ALA A 283 -1.02 3.42 -20.92
C ALA A 283 -1.99 4.53 -20.45
N GLY A 284 -2.43 4.48 -19.19
CA GLY A 284 -3.27 5.53 -18.61
C GLY A 284 -2.58 6.89 -18.60
N VAL A 285 -1.31 6.93 -18.20
CA VAL A 285 -0.52 8.18 -18.20
C VAL A 285 -0.30 8.70 -19.62
N ILE A 286 0.05 7.85 -20.57
CA ILE A 286 0.19 8.26 -21.99
C ILE A 286 -1.13 8.81 -22.52
N LEU A 287 -2.26 8.21 -22.20
CA LEU A 287 -3.58 8.63 -22.66
C LEU A 287 -3.96 10.01 -22.11
N ILE A 288 -3.69 10.30 -20.83
CA ILE A 288 -4.08 11.55 -20.19
C ILE A 288 -3.07 12.69 -20.40
N LEU A 289 -1.81 12.36 -20.74
CA LEU A 289 -0.72 13.34 -20.87
C LEU A 289 -1.07 14.55 -21.74
N PRO A 290 -1.65 14.41 -22.96
CA PRO A 290 -2.02 15.54 -23.79
C PRO A 290 -3.20 16.34 -23.23
N PHE A 291 -3.91 15.82 -22.24
CA PHE A 291 -5.13 16.38 -21.65
C PHE A 291 -4.94 16.85 -20.21
N ILE A 292 -3.70 17.04 -19.74
CA ILE A 292 -3.44 17.42 -18.32
C ILE A 292 -4.16 18.72 -17.96
N SER A 293 -4.14 19.75 -18.82
CA SER A 293 -4.80 21.03 -18.54
C SER A 293 -6.33 20.91 -18.46
N PRO A 294 -7.05 20.35 -19.46
CA PRO A 294 -8.48 20.08 -19.33
C PRO A 294 -8.83 19.18 -18.14
N PHE A 295 -7.96 18.25 -17.83
CA PHE A 295 -8.14 17.35 -16.68
C PHE A 295 -7.96 18.08 -15.35
N ALA A 296 -7.03 19.03 -15.26
CA ALA A 296 -6.88 19.92 -14.12
C ALA A 296 -8.12 20.81 -13.92
N ASP A 297 -8.71 21.32 -15.00
CA ASP A 297 -9.96 22.11 -14.95
C ASP A 297 -11.13 21.27 -14.44
N LEU A 298 -11.22 20.01 -14.87
CA LEU A 298 -12.19 19.06 -14.32
C LEU A 298 -11.99 18.86 -12.83
N ALA A 299 -10.75 18.66 -12.37
CA ALA A 299 -10.45 18.50 -10.96
C ALA A 299 -10.78 19.76 -10.14
N ARG A 300 -10.54 20.95 -10.70
CA ARG A 300 -10.92 22.23 -10.08
C ARG A 300 -12.43 22.34 -9.90
N SER A 301 -13.24 21.95 -10.89
CA SER A 301 -14.70 22.06 -10.85
C SER A 301 -15.36 21.23 -9.73
N PHE A 302 -14.69 20.14 -9.30
CA PHE A 302 -15.15 19.28 -8.20
C PHE A 302 -14.39 19.52 -6.88
N SER A 303 -13.71 20.64 -6.75
CA SER A 303 -12.85 20.93 -5.59
C SER A 303 -13.21 22.29 -4.97
N PRO A 304 -12.83 22.53 -3.71
CA PRO A 304 -13.01 23.84 -3.10
C PRO A 304 -12.34 24.95 -3.93
N VAL A 305 -12.96 26.11 -3.96
CA VAL A 305 -12.45 27.32 -4.60
C VAL A 305 -11.69 28.14 -3.55
N ALA A 306 -10.57 28.74 -3.94
CA ALA A 306 -9.84 29.66 -3.08
C ALA A 306 -10.58 30.98 -2.94
N ASP A 307 -10.42 31.64 -1.80
CA ASP A 307 -10.88 33.01 -1.61
C ASP A 307 -10.07 33.95 -2.53
N PRO A 308 -10.72 34.72 -3.42
CA PRO A 308 -10.04 35.62 -4.35
C PRO A 308 -9.22 36.73 -3.66
N SER A 309 -9.45 37.00 -2.37
CA SER A 309 -8.69 37.98 -1.58
C SER A 309 -7.36 37.49 -1.08
N MET A 310 -7.11 36.18 -1.16
CA MET A 310 -5.87 35.59 -0.66
C MET A 310 -4.69 35.87 -1.61
N PRO A 311 -3.45 36.04 -1.08
CA PRO A 311 -2.23 35.97 -1.87
C PRO A 311 -2.17 34.66 -2.69
N VAL A 312 -1.63 34.72 -3.89
CA VAL A 312 -1.61 33.57 -4.83
C VAL A 312 -1.05 32.28 -4.20
N GLN A 313 0.05 32.37 -3.48
CA GLN A 313 0.64 31.21 -2.83
C GLN A 313 -0.25 30.62 -1.73
N ASP A 314 -0.94 31.46 -0.96
CA ASP A 314 -1.81 30.99 0.11
C ASP A 314 -3.12 30.42 -0.49
N ALA A 315 -3.60 31.01 -1.59
CA ALA A 315 -4.70 30.46 -2.38
C ALA A 315 -4.36 29.06 -2.91
N LEU A 316 -3.20 28.89 -3.52
CA LEU A 316 -2.72 27.58 -3.96
C LEU A 316 -2.61 26.59 -2.80
N ALA A 317 -1.94 26.98 -1.70
CA ALA A 317 -1.82 26.16 -0.49
C ALA A 317 -3.19 25.75 0.09
N ALA A 318 -4.20 26.59 -0.11
CA ALA A 318 -5.56 26.33 0.39
C ALA A 318 -6.27 25.23 -0.38
N VAL A 319 -6.14 25.15 -1.70
CA VAL A 319 -7.02 24.29 -2.54
C VAL A 319 -6.27 23.19 -3.30
N VAL A 320 -5.02 23.43 -3.74
CA VAL A 320 -4.28 22.48 -4.59
C VAL A 320 -4.10 21.10 -3.98
N PRO A 321 -3.83 20.93 -2.65
CA PRO A 321 -3.75 19.61 -2.03
C PRO A 321 -5.00 18.75 -2.29
N ARG A 322 -6.18 19.34 -2.14
CA ARG A 322 -7.47 18.66 -2.37
C ARG A 322 -7.71 18.40 -3.85
N GLN A 323 -7.36 19.35 -4.70
CA GLN A 323 -7.48 19.22 -6.15
C GLN A 323 -6.60 18.08 -6.68
N ILE A 324 -5.36 17.91 -6.18
CA ILE A 324 -4.47 16.81 -6.53
C ILE A 324 -5.08 15.45 -6.11
N ALA A 325 -5.62 15.33 -4.89
CA ALA A 325 -6.26 14.11 -4.44
C ALA A 325 -7.49 13.76 -5.30
N ASN A 326 -8.32 14.75 -5.67
CA ASN A 326 -9.46 14.56 -6.56
C ASN A 326 -9.00 14.14 -7.97
N ALA A 327 -7.99 14.80 -8.53
CA ALA A 327 -7.41 14.44 -9.81
C ALA A 327 -6.86 12.99 -9.80
N HIS A 328 -6.16 12.60 -8.75
CA HIS A 328 -5.66 11.24 -8.60
C HIS A 328 -6.80 10.21 -8.59
N THR A 329 -7.90 10.52 -7.88
CA THR A 329 -9.10 9.65 -7.87
C THR A 329 -9.76 9.60 -9.24
N PHE A 330 -10.00 10.74 -9.87
CA PHE A 330 -10.61 10.81 -11.20
C PHE A 330 -9.79 10.08 -12.26
N PHE A 331 -8.47 10.23 -12.24
CA PHE A 331 -7.59 9.49 -13.14
C PHE A 331 -7.78 7.98 -13.00
N ASN A 332 -7.65 7.43 -11.79
CA ASN A 332 -7.72 5.98 -11.59
C ASN A 332 -9.11 5.41 -11.89
N VAL A 333 -10.18 6.12 -11.52
CA VAL A 333 -11.56 5.73 -11.83
C VAL A 333 -11.81 5.76 -13.33
N THR A 334 -11.43 6.86 -14.00
CA THR A 334 -11.61 7.00 -15.46
C THR A 334 -10.83 5.93 -16.22
N MET A 335 -9.57 5.66 -15.86
CA MET A 335 -8.78 4.62 -16.49
C MET A 335 -9.38 3.23 -16.23
N ALA A 336 -9.86 2.95 -15.03
CA ALA A 336 -10.54 1.69 -14.74
C ALA A 336 -11.80 1.53 -15.61
N ILE A 337 -12.63 2.55 -15.76
CA ILE A 337 -13.82 2.52 -16.62
C ILE A 337 -13.43 2.28 -18.08
N ILE A 338 -12.41 2.98 -18.60
CA ILE A 338 -11.96 2.86 -19.99
C ILE A 338 -11.40 1.44 -20.26
N PHE A 339 -10.57 0.90 -19.35
CA PHE A 339 -9.89 -0.37 -19.58
C PHE A 339 -10.70 -1.61 -19.17
N LEU A 340 -11.75 -1.46 -18.32
CA LEU A 340 -12.54 -2.58 -17.83
C LEU A 340 -13.20 -3.44 -18.93
N PRO A 341 -13.74 -2.88 -20.03
CA PRO A 341 -14.25 -3.68 -21.13
C PRO A 341 -13.18 -4.57 -21.80
N PHE A 342 -11.92 -4.16 -21.74
CA PHE A 342 -10.78 -4.76 -22.43
C PHE A 342 -9.96 -5.74 -21.59
N THR A 343 -10.44 -6.13 -20.40
CA THR A 343 -9.71 -7.05 -19.50
C THR A 343 -9.32 -8.37 -20.16
N SER A 344 -10.23 -8.97 -20.96
CA SER A 344 -9.96 -10.23 -21.66
C SER A 344 -8.97 -10.03 -22.81
N GLN A 345 -9.10 -8.94 -23.55
CA GLN A 345 -8.20 -8.59 -24.66
C GLN A 345 -6.78 -8.35 -24.14
N LEU A 346 -6.65 -7.63 -23.00
CA LEU A 346 -5.37 -7.41 -22.36
C LEU A 346 -4.73 -8.73 -21.90
N ALA A 347 -5.51 -9.62 -21.29
CA ALA A 347 -5.02 -10.93 -20.90
C ALA A 347 -4.54 -11.76 -22.11
N HIS A 348 -5.30 -11.78 -23.22
CA HIS A 348 -4.90 -12.44 -24.47
C HIS A 348 -3.64 -11.82 -25.08
N PHE A 349 -3.54 -10.50 -25.10
CA PHE A 349 -2.38 -9.77 -25.59
C PHE A 349 -1.10 -10.13 -24.79
N LEU A 350 -1.20 -10.15 -23.47
CA LEU A 350 -0.08 -10.53 -22.61
C LEU A 350 0.31 -12.00 -22.76
N ASN A 351 -0.66 -12.90 -22.94
CA ASN A 351 -0.40 -14.31 -23.24
C ASN A 351 0.35 -14.48 -24.58
N ARG A 352 0.09 -13.60 -25.55
CA ARG A 352 0.77 -13.63 -26.86
C ARG A 352 2.19 -13.09 -26.79
N ILE A 353 2.44 -12.01 -26.02
CA ILE A 353 3.78 -11.41 -25.86
C ILE A 353 4.67 -12.27 -24.96
N LEU A 354 4.10 -12.82 -23.90
CA LEU A 354 4.80 -13.66 -22.92
C LEU A 354 4.19 -15.07 -22.95
N PRO A 355 4.43 -15.88 -23.99
CA PRO A 355 3.91 -17.23 -24.04
C PRO A 355 4.48 -18.09 -22.91
N ASP A 356 3.73 -19.09 -22.49
CA ASP A 356 4.19 -20.04 -21.48
C ASP A 356 5.47 -20.71 -21.95
N LYS A 357 6.44 -20.84 -21.05
CA LYS A 357 7.61 -21.68 -21.34
C LYS A 357 7.12 -23.12 -21.47
N PRO A 358 7.62 -23.88 -22.46
CA PRO A 358 7.39 -25.32 -22.47
C PRO A 358 7.85 -25.85 -21.11
N LYS A 359 6.91 -26.39 -20.34
CA LYS A 359 7.21 -26.95 -19.03
C LYS A 359 8.28 -28.02 -19.23
N PRO A 360 9.42 -27.95 -18.56
CA PRO A 360 10.30 -29.11 -18.46
C PRO A 360 9.42 -30.27 -17.98
N LYS A 361 9.57 -31.46 -18.53
CA LYS A 361 8.88 -32.67 -18.08
C LYS A 361 9.45 -33.15 -16.72
N GLU A 362 9.56 -32.27 -15.76
CA GLU A 362 9.69 -32.69 -14.37
C GLU A 362 8.30 -33.13 -13.89
N PRO A 363 8.20 -34.24 -13.19
CA PRO A 363 6.91 -34.68 -12.69
C PRO A 363 6.27 -33.54 -11.88
N GLU A 364 5.16 -33.03 -12.37
CA GLU A 364 4.35 -31.97 -11.73
C GLU A 364 3.91 -32.38 -10.32
N SER A 365 4.05 -33.66 -10.01
CA SER A 365 3.79 -34.32 -8.73
C SER A 365 4.69 -33.84 -7.59
N LEU A 366 5.91 -33.38 -7.89
CA LEU A 366 6.94 -33.05 -6.89
C LEU A 366 7.00 -31.58 -6.47
N LYS A 367 6.21 -30.70 -7.09
CA LYS A 367 6.17 -29.28 -6.76
C LYS A 367 4.96 -28.95 -5.92
N VAL A 368 5.15 -28.20 -4.84
CA VAL A 368 4.04 -27.53 -4.15
C VAL A 368 3.34 -26.62 -5.13
N ARG A 369 2.01 -26.66 -5.15
CA ARG A 369 1.19 -25.95 -6.14
C ARG A 369 0.63 -24.67 -5.57
N TYR A 370 0.27 -24.68 -4.30
CA TYR A 370 -0.48 -23.62 -3.67
C TYR A 370 0.40 -22.74 -2.75
N LEU A 371 1.56 -23.24 -2.30
CA LEU A 371 2.43 -22.51 -1.38
C LEU A 371 3.26 -21.47 -2.13
N ASP A 372 3.18 -20.22 -1.69
CA ASP A 372 3.99 -19.12 -2.19
C ASP A 372 4.44 -18.24 -1.02
N GLU A 373 5.73 -17.93 -0.97
CA GLU A 373 6.34 -17.12 0.09
C GLU A 373 5.76 -15.70 0.16
N SER A 374 5.24 -15.17 -0.96
CA SER A 374 4.59 -13.86 -0.97
C SER A 374 3.33 -13.80 -0.09
N LEU A 375 2.73 -14.97 0.22
CA LEU A 375 1.56 -15.07 1.08
C LEU A 375 1.89 -14.95 2.58
N TYR A 376 3.17 -15.00 2.98
CA TYR A 376 3.56 -14.81 4.39
C TYR A 376 3.12 -13.46 4.97
N GLN A 377 2.97 -12.43 4.12
CA GLN A 377 2.45 -11.12 4.54
C GLN A 377 0.94 -11.12 4.86
N THR A 378 0.23 -12.19 4.50
CA THR A 378 -1.20 -12.38 4.77
C THR A 378 -1.43 -13.78 5.32
N PRO A 379 -1.19 -13.99 6.63
CA PRO A 379 -1.22 -15.30 7.28
C PRO A 379 -2.48 -16.11 6.99
N GLU A 380 -3.61 -15.44 6.87
CA GLU A 380 -4.90 -16.07 6.60
C GLU A 380 -4.91 -16.78 5.24
N LEU A 381 -4.40 -16.11 4.20
CA LEU A 381 -4.32 -16.68 2.85
C LEU A 381 -3.24 -17.75 2.76
N ALA A 382 -2.13 -17.56 3.48
CA ALA A 382 -1.09 -18.56 3.60
C ALA A 382 -1.64 -19.87 4.21
N LEU A 383 -2.42 -19.78 5.29
CA LEU A 383 -3.06 -20.93 5.93
C LEU A 383 -4.12 -21.60 5.04
N GLU A 384 -4.82 -20.83 4.21
CA GLU A 384 -5.75 -21.39 3.24
C GLU A 384 -5.02 -22.13 2.10
N ALA A 385 -3.94 -21.55 1.60
CA ALA A 385 -3.07 -22.18 0.61
C ALA A 385 -2.50 -23.52 1.13
N VAL A 386 -2.09 -23.58 2.40
CA VAL A 386 -1.69 -24.83 3.06
C VAL A 386 -2.86 -25.83 3.13
N GLY A 387 -4.08 -25.38 3.41
CA GLY A 387 -5.26 -26.25 3.40
C GLY A 387 -5.48 -26.92 2.04
N HIS A 388 -5.29 -26.19 0.94
CA HIS A 388 -5.35 -26.74 -0.41
C HIS A 388 -4.21 -27.72 -0.70
N GLU A 389 -3.00 -27.46 -0.21
CA GLU A 389 -1.87 -28.38 -0.35
C GLU A 389 -2.10 -29.67 0.45
N CYS A 390 -2.62 -29.58 1.68
CA CYS A 390 -3.01 -30.73 2.49
C CYS A 390 -4.04 -31.63 1.77
N MET A 391 -5.05 -31.01 1.14
CA MET A 391 -6.05 -31.75 0.35
C MET A 391 -5.39 -32.46 -0.84
N ARG A 392 -4.41 -31.84 -1.49
CA ARG A 392 -3.65 -32.45 -2.59
C ARG A 392 -2.81 -33.63 -2.11
N ILE A 393 -2.13 -33.49 -0.96
CA ILE A 393 -1.37 -34.59 -0.34
C ILE A 393 -2.32 -35.73 0.01
N GLY A 394 -3.47 -35.45 0.63
CA GLY A 394 -4.48 -36.45 0.96
C GLY A 394 -4.96 -37.23 -0.27
N ASN A 395 -5.21 -36.55 -1.40
CA ASN A 395 -5.56 -37.21 -2.66
C ASN A 395 -4.44 -38.13 -3.15
N ARG A 396 -3.15 -37.75 -2.99
CA ARG A 396 -2.01 -38.62 -3.33
C ARG A 396 -1.90 -39.84 -2.43
N VAL A 397 -2.22 -39.70 -1.14
CA VAL A 397 -2.31 -40.83 -0.21
C VAL A 397 -3.40 -41.81 -0.64
N VAL A 398 -4.59 -41.33 -1.03
CA VAL A 398 -5.67 -42.18 -1.54
C VAL A 398 -5.25 -42.90 -2.83
N GLU A 399 -4.58 -42.22 -3.77
CA GLU A 399 -4.02 -42.84 -4.97
C GLU A 399 -2.98 -43.91 -4.63
N MET A 400 -2.15 -43.70 -3.62
CA MET A 400 -1.14 -44.65 -3.16
C MET A 400 -1.81 -45.89 -2.54
N LEU A 401 -2.83 -45.69 -1.68
CA LEU A 401 -3.61 -46.79 -1.10
C LEU A 401 -4.28 -47.64 -2.17
N SER A 402 -4.86 -47.05 -3.20
CA SER A 402 -5.43 -47.76 -4.36
C SER A 402 -4.35 -48.59 -5.06
N ALA A 403 -3.17 -48.02 -5.28
CA ALA A 403 -2.04 -48.74 -5.93
C ALA A 403 -1.49 -49.88 -5.03
N ILE A 404 -1.61 -49.80 -3.72
CA ILE A 404 -1.28 -50.91 -2.80
C ILE A 404 -2.24 -52.08 -3.01
N LEU A 405 -3.55 -51.86 -3.18
CA LEU A 405 -4.51 -52.90 -3.45
C LEU A 405 -4.22 -53.60 -4.76
N ASP A 406 -3.85 -52.87 -5.80
CA ASP A 406 -3.46 -53.42 -7.10
C ASP A 406 -2.17 -54.25 -6.98
N PHE A 407 -1.19 -53.76 -6.21
CA PHE A 407 0.05 -54.51 -5.97
C PHE A 407 -0.23 -55.84 -5.24
N LEU A 408 -1.05 -55.82 -4.20
CA LEU A 408 -1.43 -57.00 -3.44
C LEU A 408 -2.16 -58.08 -4.32
N SER A 409 -2.89 -57.59 -5.32
CA SER A 409 -3.61 -58.50 -6.24
C SER A 409 -2.74 -59.10 -7.35
N GLN A 410 -1.72 -58.36 -7.82
CA GLN A 410 -0.96 -58.75 -9.03
C GLN A 410 0.51 -59.07 -8.77
N GLY A 411 1.11 -58.56 -7.68
CA GLY A 411 2.48 -58.92 -7.23
C GLY A 411 3.62 -58.52 -8.16
N LYS A 412 3.43 -57.58 -9.10
CA LYS A 412 4.41 -57.25 -10.13
C LYS A 412 5.44 -56.23 -9.62
N LYS A 413 6.70 -56.44 -10.00
CA LYS A 413 7.84 -55.56 -9.60
C LYS A 413 7.66 -54.10 -10.02
N LYS A 414 6.95 -53.85 -11.15
CA LYS A 414 6.67 -52.51 -11.66
C LYS A 414 5.76 -51.71 -10.73
N GLU A 415 4.81 -52.34 -10.07
CA GLU A 415 3.89 -51.74 -9.11
C GLU A 415 4.58 -51.39 -7.83
N HIS A 416 5.55 -52.16 -7.39
CA HIS A 416 6.39 -51.85 -6.24
C HIS A 416 7.22 -50.58 -6.48
N GLU A 417 7.82 -50.39 -7.64
CA GLU A 417 8.57 -49.17 -7.97
C GLU A 417 7.64 -47.94 -8.08
N LEU A 418 6.41 -48.10 -8.56
CA LEU A 418 5.38 -47.08 -8.58
C LEU A 418 5.03 -46.60 -7.15
N LEU A 419 4.83 -47.55 -6.22
CA LEU A 419 4.53 -47.26 -4.83
C LEU A 419 5.66 -46.47 -4.16
N LYS A 420 6.93 -46.87 -4.38
CA LYS A 420 8.08 -46.13 -3.89
C LYS A 420 8.15 -44.70 -4.41
N THR A 421 7.80 -44.51 -5.67
CA THR A 421 7.78 -43.19 -6.29
C THR A 421 6.69 -42.32 -5.66
N LYS A 422 5.46 -42.85 -5.54
CA LYS A 422 4.34 -42.14 -4.91
C LYS A 422 4.63 -41.78 -3.43
N ARG A 423 5.25 -42.68 -2.68
CA ARG A 423 5.67 -42.41 -1.30
C ARG A 423 6.65 -41.24 -1.23
N ARG A 424 7.70 -41.23 -2.06
CA ARG A 424 8.67 -40.11 -2.10
C ARG A 424 8.03 -38.80 -2.47
N GLU A 425 7.05 -38.81 -3.38
CA GLU A 425 6.28 -37.62 -3.74
C GLU A 425 5.52 -37.04 -2.54
N ILE A 426 4.86 -37.90 -1.74
CA ILE A 426 4.14 -37.52 -0.53
C ILE A 426 5.10 -36.95 0.51
N GLU A 427 6.19 -37.67 0.87
CA GLU A 427 7.20 -37.23 1.82
C GLU A 427 7.81 -35.86 1.45
N GLN A 428 8.05 -35.61 0.17
CA GLN A 428 8.59 -34.35 -0.32
C GLN A 428 7.60 -33.19 -0.20
N LEU A 429 6.34 -33.40 -0.58
CA LEU A 429 5.28 -32.40 -0.47
C LEU A 429 5.00 -32.04 1.00
N GLU A 430 4.99 -33.04 1.86
CA GLU A 430 4.85 -32.88 3.30
C GLU A 430 5.98 -32.01 3.88
N SER A 431 7.24 -32.38 3.61
CA SER A 431 8.40 -31.63 4.07
C SER A 431 8.35 -30.15 3.66
N MET A 432 8.00 -29.87 2.40
CA MET A 432 7.89 -28.50 1.89
C MET A 432 6.71 -27.75 2.55
N THR A 433 5.61 -28.44 2.84
CA THR A 433 4.45 -27.85 3.51
C THR A 433 4.76 -27.53 4.98
N LEU A 434 5.46 -28.41 5.68
CA LEU A 434 5.93 -28.17 7.06
C LEU A 434 6.92 -27.01 7.13
N GLU A 435 7.86 -26.93 6.19
CA GLU A 435 8.80 -25.80 6.10
C GLU A 435 8.07 -24.48 5.90
N TYR A 436 7.08 -24.45 5.01
CA TYR A 436 6.24 -23.28 4.79
C TYR A 436 5.49 -22.84 6.06
N LEU A 437 4.86 -23.79 6.78
CA LEU A 437 4.17 -23.51 8.04
C LEU A 437 5.13 -23.02 9.14
N ARG A 438 6.37 -23.54 9.22
CA ARG A 438 7.39 -23.06 10.15
C ARG A 438 7.76 -21.60 9.88
N ASN A 439 7.95 -21.25 8.63
CA ASN A 439 8.29 -19.90 8.24
C ASN A 439 7.12 -18.92 8.50
N LEU A 440 5.89 -19.37 8.31
CA LEU A 440 4.70 -18.59 8.64
C LEU A 440 4.55 -18.32 10.15
N ASN A 441 4.96 -19.27 11.00
CA ASN A 441 4.88 -19.16 12.47
C ASN A 441 5.86 -18.13 13.05
N SER A 442 6.83 -17.64 12.27
CA SER A 442 7.76 -16.58 12.69
C SER A 442 7.15 -15.17 12.68
N GLY A 443 5.93 -15.01 12.20
CA GLY A 443 5.20 -13.73 12.13
C GLY A 443 4.21 -13.53 13.28
N ASP A 444 3.66 -12.31 13.38
CA ASP A 444 2.59 -11.96 14.33
C ASP A 444 1.24 -12.58 13.90
N LEU A 445 0.91 -13.75 14.42
CA LEU A 445 -0.35 -14.44 14.15
C LEU A 445 -1.40 -14.09 15.21
N SER A 446 -2.67 -13.96 14.80
CA SER A 446 -3.78 -13.88 15.74
C SER A 446 -3.98 -15.23 16.46
N PRO A 447 -4.67 -15.25 17.63
CA PRO A 447 -4.97 -16.50 18.31
C PRO A 447 -5.70 -17.54 17.44
N GLU A 448 -6.64 -17.08 16.58
CA GLU A 448 -7.35 -17.95 15.64
C GLU A 448 -6.45 -18.49 14.54
N GLN A 449 -5.57 -17.65 13.98
CA GLN A 449 -4.59 -18.06 13.00
C GLN A 449 -3.58 -19.06 13.57
N SER A 450 -3.15 -18.84 14.82
CA SER A 450 -2.28 -19.77 15.55
C SER A 450 -2.97 -21.13 15.75
N GLN A 451 -4.25 -21.14 16.13
CA GLN A 451 -5.01 -22.37 16.27
C GLN A 451 -5.15 -23.11 14.94
N LYS A 452 -5.45 -22.38 13.85
CA LYS A 452 -5.56 -22.93 12.51
C LYS A 452 -4.22 -23.50 12.02
N LEU A 453 -3.11 -22.81 12.28
CA LEU A 453 -1.77 -23.27 11.99
C LEU A 453 -1.46 -24.60 12.72
N MET A 454 -1.77 -24.68 14.02
CA MET A 454 -1.57 -25.92 14.79
C MET A 454 -2.42 -27.07 14.25
N ASN A 455 -3.66 -26.80 13.86
CA ASN A 455 -4.52 -27.80 13.25
C ASN A 455 -3.94 -28.31 11.90
N LEU A 456 -3.46 -27.42 11.06
CA LEU A 456 -2.85 -27.78 9.78
C LEU A 456 -1.55 -28.55 9.97
N LEU A 457 -0.69 -28.16 10.94
CA LEU A 457 0.50 -28.92 11.31
C LEU A 457 0.15 -30.35 11.74
N SER A 458 -0.92 -30.49 12.53
CA SER A 458 -1.41 -31.82 12.94
C SER A 458 -1.90 -32.63 11.73
N VAL A 459 -2.65 -32.01 10.82
CA VAL A 459 -3.12 -32.70 9.59
C VAL A 459 -1.96 -33.16 8.75
N VAL A 460 -0.98 -32.31 8.49
CA VAL A 460 0.18 -32.65 7.63
C VAL A 460 0.95 -33.83 8.24
N ASN A 461 1.24 -33.78 9.56
CA ASN A 461 1.94 -34.87 10.26
C ASN A 461 1.17 -36.20 10.31
N HIS A 462 -0.16 -36.21 10.09
CA HIS A 462 -0.98 -37.43 10.05
C HIS A 462 -1.19 -37.98 8.62
N LEU A 463 -0.74 -37.24 7.60
CA LEU A 463 -0.81 -37.70 6.19
C LEU A 463 0.37 -38.61 5.81
N GLU A 464 1.42 -38.69 6.63
CA GLU A 464 2.54 -39.61 6.50
C GLU A 464 2.13 -41.03 6.96
#